data_bf6b7a048e3ab5a25c4a6f0856b660cc
#
_entry.id   bf6b7a048e3ab5a25c4a6f0856b660cc
#
_cell.length_a   1.000
_cell.length_b   1.000
_cell.length_c   1.000
_cell.angle_alpha   90.00
_cell.angle_beta   90.00
_cell.angle_gamma   90.00
#
_symmetry.space_group_name_H-M   'P 1'
#
loop_
_entity.id
_entity.type
_entity.pdbx_description
1 polymer ?
#
loop_
_entity_poly.entity_id
_entity_poly.type
_entity_poly.pdbx_seq_one_letter_code
_entity_poly.pdbx_strand_id
1 'polypeptide(L)'
;IPGFFEPFKGADVYRAEDIPPLDVLLITHDHYDHLDYPTIAAIRSRVKRVVCPLGVGAHFEAWGYDPERITETVWYESVRLAPNLELTCLPSQHFSGRTMTMNTTLWAGFMFDIAGYKLYLSGDGGYGPHFKAVRDMCGRIDFAVLEDGQYNKEWSDIHLMPADWKLALTDIAPAVVMPCHNAKYALSRHVWTEPLTAALDNARSVRIPVTTPLIGSRIALADPAAAGKIWWPEKP
;
A
#
# COMPACT_ATOMS: atom_id res chain seq x y z
N ILE A 1 1.92 1.26 20.90
CA ILE A 1 2.42 0.95 22.27
C ILE A 1 3.93 1.04 22.18
N PRO A 2 4.61 1.97 22.90
CA PRO A 2 6.07 2.08 22.88
C PRO A 2 6.71 0.73 23.22
N GLY A 3 7.70 0.30 22.38
CA GLY A 3 8.44 -0.94 22.57
C GLY A 3 7.83 -2.20 21.94
N PHE A 4 6.63 -2.12 21.35
CA PHE A 4 6.00 -3.29 20.71
C PHE A 4 6.24 -3.36 19.20
N PHE A 5 6.43 -2.21 18.55
CA PHE A 5 6.61 -2.11 17.10
C PHE A 5 7.79 -1.19 16.80
N GLU A 6 9.00 -1.67 17.09
CA GLU A 6 10.20 -0.96 16.69
C GLU A 6 10.64 -1.40 15.29
N PRO A 7 11.05 -0.46 14.42
CA PRO A 7 11.55 -0.81 13.10
C PRO A 7 12.84 -1.61 13.24
N PHE A 8 13.07 -2.55 12.32
CA PHE A 8 14.34 -3.24 12.24
C PHE A 8 15.50 -2.25 12.11
N LYS A 9 16.65 -2.60 12.69
CA LYS A 9 17.85 -1.74 12.64
C LYS A 9 18.18 -1.39 11.18
N GLY A 10 18.18 -0.08 10.88
CA GLY A 10 18.46 0.44 9.55
C GLY A 10 17.24 0.57 8.63
N ALA A 11 16.05 0.18 9.08
CA ALA A 11 14.80 0.36 8.30
C ALA A 11 14.11 1.70 8.57
N ASP A 12 14.47 2.41 9.63
CA ASP A 12 13.95 3.74 9.95
C ASP A 12 14.80 4.83 9.29
N VAL A 13 14.60 4.98 7.96
CA VAL A 13 15.40 5.88 7.11
C VAL A 13 14.75 7.24 6.88
N TYR A 14 13.50 7.43 7.31
CA TYR A 14 12.75 8.68 7.18
C TYR A 14 12.09 9.06 8.49
N ARG A 15 11.97 10.36 8.68
CA ARG A 15 11.17 10.99 9.72
C ARG A 15 10.12 11.90 9.09
N ALA A 16 9.16 12.35 9.88
CA ALA A 16 8.12 13.26 9.40
C ALA A 16 8.70 14.56 8.81
N GLU A 17 9.86 15.02 9.32
CA GLU A 17 10.55 16.22 8.85
C GLU A 17 11.10 16.05 7.42
N ASP A 18 11.45 14.82 7.02
CA ASP A 18 12.01 14.51 5.70
C ASP A 18 10.95 14.47 4.60
N ILE A 19 9.66 14.42 4.98
CA ILE A 19 8.55 14.39 4.02
C ILE A 19 8.40 15.80 3.41
N PRO A 20 8.52 15.95 2.08
CA PRO A 20 8.37 17.24 1.41
C PRO A 20 6.92 17.74 1.47
N PRO A 21 6.65 19.00 1.07
CA PRO A 21 5.27 19.45 0.82
C PRO A 21 4.56 18.51 -0.17
N LEU A 22 3.33 18.10 0.18
CA LEU A 22 2.52 17.14 -0.57
C LEU A 22 1.34 17.85 -1.22
N ASP A 23 1.15 17.64 -2.53
CA ASP A 23 -0.07 18.05 -3.21
C ASP A 23 -1.25 17.16 -2.81
N VAL A 24 -1.01 15.87 -2.62
CA VAL A 24 -1.99 14.90 -2.15
C VAL A 24 -1.35 13.94 -1.15
N LEU A 25 -2.01 13.74 -0.02
CA LEU A 25 -1.77 12.64 0.90
C LEU A 25 -2.87 11.60 0.69
N LEU A 26 -2.51 10.38 0.32
CA LEU A 26 -3.42 9.26 0.14
C LEU A 26 -3.29 8.29 1.31
N ILE A 27 -4.41 7.87 1.86
CA ILE A 27 -4.50 6.84 2.91
C ILE A 27 -5.38 5.70 2.43
N THR A 28 -4.95 4.47 2.62
CA THR A 28 -5.68 3.26 2.22
C THR A 28 -6.71 2.81 3.26
N HIS A 29 -6.41 2.97 4.54
CA HIS A 29 -7.26 2.62 5.68
C HIS A 29 -6.72 3.20 6.99
N ASP A 30 -7.43 3.02 8.09
CA ASP A 30 -7.17 3.70 9.35
C ASP A 30 -6.33 2.93 10.38
N HIS A 31 -5.74 1.78 10.04
CA HIS A 31 -4.87 1.06 10.98
C HIS A 31 -3.68 1.93 11.40
N TYR A 32 -3.13 1.66 12.59
CA TYR A 32 -2.10 2.49 13.23
C TYR A 32 -0.79 2.59 12.44
N ASP A 33 -0.43 1.56 11.68
CA ASP A 33 0.76 1.50 10.83
C ASP A 33 0.57 2.16 9.46
N HIS A 34 -0.66 2.50 9.09
CA HIS A 34 -1.00 3.21 7.84
C HIS A 34 -1.44 4.65 8.09
N LEU A 35 -2.07 4.93 9.23
CA LEU A 35 -2.53 6.26 9.63
C LEU A 35 -1.94 6.61 11.00
N ASP A 36 -0.63 6.92 11.05
CA ASP A 36 0.11 7.24 12.25
C ASP A 36 -0.13 8.70 12.69
N TYR A 37 -0.79 8.90 13.83
CA TYR A 37 -1.13 10.25 14.33
C TYR A 37 0.08 11.19 14.46
N PRO A 38 1.21 10.80 15.09
CA PRO A 38 2.36 11.69 15.21
C PRO A 38 2.88 12.18 13.87
N THR A 39 3.00 11.28 12.88
CA THR A 39 3.44 11.63 11.52
C THR A 39 2.44 12.57 10.85
N ILE A 40 1.15 12.22 10.86
CA ILE A 40 0.08 13.00 10.23
C ILE A 40 -0.01 14.40 10.83
N ALA A 41 0.07 14.52 12.16
CA ALA A 41 0.07 15.82 12.83
C ALA A 41 1.29 16.68 12.46
N ALA A 42 2.46 16.07 12.36
CA ALA A 42 3.72 16.78 12.03
C ALA A 42 3.75 17.30 10.59
N ILE A 43 3.13 16.58 9.62
CA ILE A 43 3.11 17.01 8.21
C ILE A 43 1.92 17.89 7.84
N ARG A 44 0.95 18.11 8.73
CA ARG A 44 -0.34 18.78 8.45
C ARG A 44 -0.21 20.07 7.64
N SER A 45 0.71 20.95 8.01
CA SER A 45 0.91 22.25 7.32
C SER A 45 1.48 22.12 5.91
N ARG A 46 2.01 20.95 5.55
CA ARG A 46 2.65 20.65 4.27
C ARG A 46 1.74 19.87 3.31
N VAL A 47 0.55 19.45 3.75
CA VAL A 47 -0.42 18.69 2.94
C VAL A 47 -1.47 19.65 2.37
N LYS A 48 -1.60 19.69 1.04
CA LYS A 48 -2.61 20.51 0.37
C LYS A 48 -3.99 19.84 0.34
N ARG A 49 -4.02 18.54 0.09
CA ARG A 49 -5.25 17.73 -0.01
C ARG A 49 -5.03 16.34 0.57
N VAL A 50 -6.03 15.82 1.25
CA VAL A 50 -6.11 14.42 1.69
C VAL A 50 -7.13 13.71 0.80
N VAL A 51 -6.82 12.47 0.38
CA VAL A 51 -7.77 11.54 -0.23
C VAL A 51 -7.76 10.26 0.59
N CYS A 52 -8.91 9.79 1.02
CA CYS A 52 -9.03 8.62 1.87
C CYS A 52 -10.39 7.92 1.67
N PRO A 53 -10.55 6.66 2.11
CA PRO A 53 -11.83 5.98 2.10
C PRO A 53 -12.83 6.63 3.08
N LEU A 54 -14.11 6.41 2.82
CA LEU A 54 -15.24 6.92 3.61
C LEU A 54 -15.06 6.63 5.10
N GLY A 55 -15.25 7.65 5.93
CA GLY A 55 -15.14 7.64 7.39
C GLY A 55 -13.72 7.91 7.92
N VAL A 56 -12.67 7.71 7.11
CA VAL A 56 -11.28 7.99 7.53
C VAL A 56 -11.04 9.49 7.72
N GLY A 57 -11.75 10.33 6.98
CA GLY A 57 -11.66 11.79 7.07
C GLY A 57 -11.93 12.32 8.47
N ALA A 58 -12.80 11.67 9.25
CA ALA A 58 -13.11 12.06 10.62
C ALA A 58 -11.88 12.06 11.53
N HIS A 59 -10.89 11.17 11.30
CA HIS A 59 -9.63 11.20 12.03
C HIS A 59 -8.82 12.46 11.70
N PHE A 60 -8.75 12.82 10.43
CA PHE A 60 -8.05 14.03 9.99
C PHE A 60 -8.70 15.29 10.57
N GLU A 61 -10.02 15.40 10.55
CA GLU A 61 -10.75 16.52 11.15
C GLU A 61 -10.47 16.63 12.66
N ALA A 62 -10.54 15.50 13.38
CA ALA A 62 -10.23 15.44 14.80
C ALA A 62 -8.77 15.85 15.11
N TRP A 63 -7.85 15.67 14.15
CA TRP A 63 -6.44 16.07 14.25
C TRP A 63 -6.15 17.46 13.68
N GLY A 64 -7.20 18.23 13.36
CA GLY A 64 -7.13 19.63 12.99
C GLY A 64 -6.79 19.91 11.52
N TYR A 65 -7.02 18.95 10.63
CA TYR A 65 -7.05 19.21 9.19
C TYR A 65 -8.32 19.99 8.82
N ASP A 66 -8.20 20.83 7.84
CA ASP A 66 -9.33 21.57 7.27
C ASP A 66 -10.25 20.60 6.50
N PRO A 67 -11.55 20.48 6.84
CA PRO A 67 -12.47 19.58 6.15
C PRO A 67 -12.56 19.83 4.64
N GLU A 68 -12.38 21.08 4.18
CA GLU A 68 -12.40 21.42 2.75
C GLU A 68 -11.22 20.82 1.96
N ARG A 69 -10.17 20.38 2.65
CA ARG A 69 -9.03 19.70 2.06
C ARG A 69 -9.13 18.17 2.08
N ILE A 70 -10.19 17.63 2.67
CA ILE A 70 -10.40 16.19 2.78
C ILE A 70 -11.39 15.74 1.72
N THR A 71 -11.03 14.72 0.96
CA THR A 71 -11.90 14.07 -0.01
C THR A 71 -12.02 12.62 0.39
N GLU A 72 -13.19 12.21 0.79
CA GLU A 72 -13.52 10.81 1.02
C GLU A 72 -14.04 10.15 -0.25
N THR A 73 -13.71 8.88 -0.45
CA THR A 73 -14.10 8.09 -1.62
C THR A 73 -14.66 6.74 -1.20
N VAL A 74 -15.52 6.17 -2.01
CA VAL A 74 -16.01 4.79 -1.88
C VAL A 74 -15.49 3.93 -3.04
N TRP A 75 -15.57 2.61 -2.91
CA TRP A 75 -15.14 1.70 -3.97
C TRP A 75 -15.80 2.02 -5.29
N TYR A 76 -14.99 2.01 -6.34
CA TYR A 76 -15.33 2.32 -7.74
C TYR A 76 -15.55 3.81 -8.05
N GLU A 77 -15.36 4.69 -7.08
CA GLU A 77 -15.38 6.13 -7.29
C GLU A 77 -14.03 6.64 -7.77
N SER A 78 -14.05 7.57 -8.72
CA SER A 78 -12.85 8.22 -9.25
C SER A 78 -12.79 9.69 -8.87
N VAL A 79 -11.60 10.16 -8.54
CA VAL A 79 -11.30 11.55 -8.21
C VAL A 79 -10.23 12.08 -9.16
N ARG A 80 -10.55 13.18 -9.85
CA ARG A 80 -9.56 13.89 -10.65
C ARG A 80 -8.67 14.76 -9.77
N LEU A 81 -7.39 14.45 -9.73
CA LEU A 81 -6.39 15.17 -8.94
C LEU A 81 -5.71 16.29 -9.74
N ALA A 82 -5.51 16.08 -11.05
CA ALA A 82 -4.94 17.03 -12.00
C ALA A 82 -5.43 16.69 -13.42
N PRO A 83 -5.19 17.53 -14.45
CA PRO A 83 -5.65 17.27 -15.82
C PRO A 83 -5.28 15.89 -16.36
N ASN A 84 -4.09 15.38 -16.01
CA ASN A 84 -3.57 14.09 -16.47
C ASN A 84 -3.38 13.10 -15.31
N LEU A 85 -4.10 13.27 -14.21
CA LEU A 85 -3.99 12.43 -13.02
C LEU A 85 -5.38 12.15 -12.44
N GLU A 86 -5.81 10.91 -12.55
CA GLU A 86 -7.04 10.39 -11.95
C GLU A 86 -6.72 9.30 -10.95
N LEU A 87 -7.45 9.25 -9.86
CA LEU A 87 -7.36 8.24 -8.82
C LEU A 87 -8.70 7.53 -8.71
N THR A 88 -8.70 6.20 -8.80
CA THR A 88 -9.90 5.38 -8.58
C THR A 88 -9.75 4.58 -7.29
N CYS A 89 -10.72 4.70 -6.39
CA CYS A 89 -10.82 3.89 -5.18
C CYS A 89 -11.31 2.48 -5.54
N LEU A 90 -10.62 1.46 -5.06
CA LEU A 90 -10.85 0.06 -5.41
C LEU A 90 -11.08 -0.81 -4.18
N PRO A 91 -11.87 -1.88 -4.28
CA PRO A 91 -12.04 -2.81 -3.18
C PRO A 91 -10.73 -3.52 -2.81
N SER A 92 -10.61 -3.84 -1.54
CA SER A 92 -9.58 -4.69 -0.96
C SER A 92 -10.25 -5.63 0.04
N GLN A 93 -9.65 -6.78 0.32
CA GLN A 93 -10.17 -7.73 1.29
C GLN A 93 -9.45 -7.55 2.63
N HIS A 94 -9.88 -6.56 3.38
CA HIS A 94 -9.29 -6.19 4.65
C HIS A 94 -10.37 -5.78 5.66
N PHE A 95 -10.01 -5.00 6.65
CA PHE A 95 -10.89 -4.41 7.64
C PHE A 95 -10.33 -3.06 8.10
N SER A 96 -11.10 -2.33 8.90
CA SER A 96 -10.68 -1.08 9.50
C SER A 96 -10.89 -1.09 11.01
N GLY A 97 -10.19 -0.24 11.74
CA GLY A 97 -10.42 -0.04 13.17
C GLY A 97 -9.21 0.44 13.94
N ARG A 98 -9.47 1.38 14.84
CA ARG A 98 -8.51 1.95 15.79
C ARG A 98 -8.94 1.79 17.24
N THR A 99 -10.08 1.15 17.50
CA THR A 99 -10.69 0.96 18.81
C THR A 99 -11.25 -0.44 18.95
N MET A 100 -12.02 -0.70 20.00
CA MET A 100 -12.73 -1.97 20.16
C MET A 100 -13.88 -2.14 19.17
N THR A 101 -14.33 -1.06 18.52
CA THR A 101 -15.33 -1.11 17.46
C THR A 101 -14.61 -1.12 16.11
N MET A 102 -14.79 -2.22 15.39
CA MET A 102 -14.14 -2.44 14.09
C MET A 102 -15.08 -2.03 12.94
N ASN A 103 -14.50 -1.82 11.76
CA ASN A 103 -15.22 -1.55 10.51
C ASN A 103 -16.13 -0.29 10.56
N THR A 104 -15.68 0.74 11.26
CA THR A 104 -16.36 2.04 11.31
C THR A 104 -15.97 2.98 10.15
N THR A 105 -14.91 2.64 9.44
CA THR A 105 -14.43 3.33 8.22
C THR A 105 -14.30 2.32 7.10
N LEU A 106 -14.25 2.80 5.85
CA LEU A 106 -13.94 1.98 4.70
C LEU A 106 -12.41 1.81 4.57
N TRP A 107 -11.98 0.79 3.84
CA TRP A 107 -10.61 0.50 3.43
C TRP A 107 -10.54 0.30 1.92
N ALA A 108 -9.40 0.52 1.30
CA ALA A 108 -9.31 0.51 -0.15
C ALA A 108 -7.90 0.25 -0.68
N GLY A 109 -7.84 -0.35 -1.87
CA GLY A 109 -6.76 -0.16 -2.81
C GLY A 109 -7.02 1.05 -3.71
N PHE A 110 -6.04 1.44 -4.54
CA PHE A 110 -6.17 2.59 -5.43
C PHE A 110 -5.49 2.35 -6.77
N MET A 111 -6.11 2.85 -7.83
CA MET A 111 -5.52 2.92 -9.16
C MET A 111 -5.26 4.37 -9.52
N PHE A 112 -3.99 4.71 -9.79
CA PHE A 112 -3.64 5.97 -10.45
C PHE A 112 -3.63 5.76 -11.96
N ASP A 113 -4.30 6.66 -12.69
CA ASP A 113 -4.10 6.87 -14.11
C ASP A 113 -3.30 8.15 -14.31
N ILE A 114 -2.05 8.00 -14.73
CA ILE A 114 -1.10 9.10 -14.94
C ILE A 114 -0.88 9.22 -16.44
N ALA A 115 -1.75 9.97 -17.13
CA ALA A 115 -1.70 10.11 -18.59
C ALA A 115 -1.69 8.75 -19.34
N GLY A 116 -2.45 7.78 -18.87
CA GLY A 116 -2.53 6.42 -19.41
C GLY A 116 -1.58 5.40 -18.78
N TYR A 117 -0.62 5.84 -17.97
CA TYR A 117 0.19 4.94 -17.14
C TYR A 117 -0.60 4.51 -15.90
N LYS A 118 -0.82 3.22 -15.73
CA LYS A 118 -1.63 2.65 -14.64
C LYS A 118 -0.77 2.15 -13.49
N LEU A 119 -0.85 2.83 -12.33
CA LEU A 119 -0.18 2.44 -11.09
C LEU A 119 -1.23 1.94 -10.09
N TYR A 120 -1.17 0.67 -9.73
CA TYR A 120 -2.04 0.05 -8.75
C TYR A 120 -1.37 -0.03 -7.38
N LEU A 121 -2.05 0.43 -6.34
CA LEU A 121 -1.71 0.23 -4.93
C LEU A 121 -2.77 -0.66 -4.31
N SER A 122 -2.41 -1.85 -3.84
CA SER A 122 -3.40 -2.80 -3.30
C SER A 122 -4.04 -2.32 -1.99
N GLY A 123 -3.35 -1.52 -1.20
CA GLY A 123 -3.61 -1.44 0.23
C GLY A 123 -3.30 -2.79 0.89
N ASP A 124 -3.69 -2.96 2.14
CA ASP A 124 -3.65 -4.25 2.80
C ASP A 124 -4.85 -5.10 2.42
N GLY A 125 -4.66 -6.42 2.40
CA GLY A 125 -5.76 -7.32 2.11
C GLY A 125 -5.33 -8.74 1.76
N GLY A 126 -6.19 -9.71 2.06
CA GLY A 126 -6.09 -11.08 1.60
C GLY A 126 -6.49 -11.25 0.14
N TYR A 127 -6.35 -12.46 -0.37
CA TYR A 127 -6.75 -12.78 -1.72
C TYR A 127 -8.28 -12.90 -1.86
N GLY A 128 -8.81 -12.35 -2.94
CA GLY A 128 -10.22 -12.43 -3.26
C GLY A 128 -10.54 -12.05 -4.70
N PRO A 129 -11.80 -12.12 -5.12
CA PRO A 129 -12.25 -11.87 -6.50
C PRO A 129 -12.02 -10.42 -6.94
N HIS A 130 -11.72 -9.51 -6.01
CA HIS A 130 -11.45 -8.11 -6.31
C HIS A 130 -10.22 -7.92 -7.20
N PHE A 131 -9.18 -8.77 -7.12
CA PHE A 131 -8.02 -8.66 -8.00
C PHE A 131 -8.40 -8.83 -9.47
N LYS A 132 -9.22 -9.82 -9.78
CA LYS A 132 -9.74 -10.00 -11.13
C LYS A 132 -10.64 -8.85 -11.54
N ALA A 133 -11.53 -8.39 -10.65
CA ALA A 133 -12.40 -7.24 -10.91
C ALA A 133 -11.60 -5.96 -11.19
N VAL A 134 -10.51 -5.71 -10.47
CA VAL A 134 -9.57 -4.60 -10.73
C VAL A 134 -9.00 -4.70 -12.14
N ARG A 135 -8.53 -5.88 -12.55
CA ARG A 135 -8.00 -6.10 -13.90
C ARG A 135 -9.06 -5.89 -14.98
N ASP A 136 -10.26 -6.43 -14.78
CA ASP A 136 -11.36 -6.34 -15.74
C ASP A 136 -11.81 -4.86 -15.92
N MET A 137 -11.82 -4.07 -14.83
CA MET A 137 -12.23 -2.68 -14.85
C MET A 137 -11.12 -1.75 -15.36
N CYS A 138 -9.90 -1.91 -14.87
CA CYS A 138 -8.80 -0.97 -15.14
C CYS A 138 -8.00 -1.34 -16.40
N GLY A 139 -8.12 -2.57 -16.90
CA GLY A 139 -7.37 -3.04 -18.05
C GLY A 139 -5.89 -3.30 -17.70
N ARG A 140 -4.97 -2.90 -18.58
CA ARG A 140 -3.53 -3.07 -18.38
C ARG A 140 -3.06 -2.31 -17.14
N ILE A 141 -2.23 -2.95 -16.31
CA ILE A 141 -1.56 -2.35 -15.16
C ILE A 141 -0.06 -2.29 -15.47
N ASP A 142 0.52 -1.09 -15.46
CA ASP A 142 1.93 -0.90 -15.80
C ASP A 142 2.83 -1.18 -14.58
N PHE A 143 2.39 -0.79 -13.38
CA PHE A 143 3.11 -1.03 -12.16
C PHE A 143 2.13 -1.33 -11.01
N ALA A 144 2.37 -2.40 -10.26
CA ALA A 144 1.60 -2.72 -9.05
C ALA A 144 2.49 -2.66 -7.82
N VAL A 145 2.02 -2.01 -6.78
CA VAL A 145 2.54 -2.10 -5.41
C VAL A 145 1.58 -3.01 -4.66
N LEU A 146 2.01 -4.21 -4.37
CA LEU A 146 1.17 -5.28 -3.82
C LEU A 146 1.63 -5.64 -2.41
N GLU A 147 0.69 -5.65 -1.49
CA GLU A 147 0.93 -6.10 -0.11
C GLU A 147 1.58 -7.50 -0.10
N ASP A 148 2.62 -7.68 0.72
CA ASP A 148 3.41 -8.90 0.75
C ASP A 148 4.11 -9.05 2.11
N GLY A 149 3.37 -9.14 3.16
CA GLY A 149 3.97 -9.32 4.47
C GLY A 149 2.94 -9.42 5.57
N GLN A 150 3.43 -9.68 6.78
CA GLN A 150 2.58 -9.70 7.98
C GLN A 150 1.46 -10.76 7.93
N TYR A 151 1.54 -11.71 6.99
CA TYR A 151 0.60 -12.81 6.84
C TYR A 151 0.76 -13.88 7.93
N ASN A 152 -0.34 -14.55 8.24
CA ASN A 152 -0.37 -15.74 9.08
C ASN A 152 -1.59 -16.58 8.72
N LYS A 153 -1.54 -17.89 8.98
CA LYS A 153 -2.68 -18.79 8.78
C LYS A 153 -3.91 -18.41 9.63
N GLU A 154 -3.69 -17.75 10.77
CA GLU A 154 -4.75 -17.32 11.68
C GLU A 154 -5.53 -16.11 11.13
N TRP A 155 -4.97 -15.38 10.16
CA TRP A 155 -5.59 -14.21 9.49
C TRP A 155 -5.30 -14.14 7.99
N SER A 156 -5.30 -15.29 7.34
CA SER A 156 -5.07 -15.43 5.88
C SER A 156 -6.08 -14.66 5.02
N ASP A 157 -7.26 -14.35 5.56
CA ASP A 157 -8.29 -13.61 4.83
C ASP A 157 -8.00 -12.10 4.72
N ILE A 158 -7.07 -11.58 5.51
CA ILE A 158 -6.80 -10.14 5.60
C ILE A 158 -5.36 -9.75 5.24
N HIS A 159 -4.50 -10.72 4.94
CA HIS A 159 -3.15 -10.54 4.39
C HIS A 159 -2.82 -11.64 3.40
N LEU A 160 -2.19 -11.28 2.29
CA LEU A 160 -1.83 -12.23 1.23
C LEU A 160 -0.82 -13.27 1.73
N MET A 161 -1.26 -14.53 1.79
CA MET A 161 -0.33 -15.64 1.98
C MET A 161 0.59 -15.78 0.75
N PRO A 162 1.80 -16.34 0.87
CA PRO A 162 2.70 -16.52 -0.27
C PRO A 162 2.09 -17.24 -1.47
N ALA A 163 1.23 -18.25 -1.25
CA ALA A 163 0.52 -18.94 -2.32
C ALA A 163 -0.52 -18.03 -3.01
N ASP A 164 -1.21 -17.20 -2.23
CA ASP A 164 -2.25 -16.29 -2.71
C ASP A 164 -1.65 -15.11 -3.48
N TRP A 165 -0.43 -14.70 -3.13
CA TRP A 165 0.31 -13.66 -3.85
C TRP A 165 0.50 -14.03 -5.32
N LYS A 166 0.79 -15.32 -5.62
CA LYS A 166 0.86 -15.82 -6.99
C LYS A 166 -0.50 -15.74 -7.71
N LEU A 167 -1.60 -16.04 -7.02
CA LEU A 167 -2.94 -15.93 -7.59
C LEU A 167 -3.28 -14.47 -7.90
N ALA A 168 -3.01 -13.56 -6.96
CA ALA A 168 -3.20 -12.13 -7.17
C ALA A 168 -2.41 -11.62 -8.37
N LEU A 169 -1.12 -12.01 -8.52
CA LEU A 169 -0.30 -11.67 -9.68
C LEU A 169 -0.89 -12.20 -10.99
N THR A 170 -1.44 -13.41 -10.98
CA THR A 170 -2.06 -14.00 -12.17
C THR A 170 -3.29 -13.22 -12.58
N ASP A 171 -4.10 -12.79 -11.63
CA ASP A 171 -5.34 -12.05 -11.87
C ASP A 171 -5.09 -10.63 -12.36
N ILE A 172 -4.21 -9.87 -11.69
CA ILE A 172 -3.94 -8.47 -12.08
C ILE A 172 -2.97 -8.35 -13.24
N ALA A 173 -2.10 -9.34 -13.45
CA ALA A 173 -1.09 -9.42 -14.52
C ALA A 173 -0.39 -8.08 -14.80
N PRO A 174 0.33 -7.47 -13.82
CA PRO A 174 1.00 -6.20 -14.02
C PRO A 174 2.25 -6.35 -14.87
N ALA A 175 2.69 -5.28 -15.52
CA ALA A 175 3.96 -5.31 -16.26
C ALA A 175 5.18 -5.41 -15.32
N VAL A 176 5.11 -4.80 -14.14
CA VAL A 176 6.10 -4.90 -13.05
C VAL A 176 5.37 -4.89 -11.73
N VAL A 177 5.87 -5.60 -10.72
CA VAL A 177 5.33 -5.58 -9.36
C VAL A 177 6.40 -5.21 -8.33
N MET A 178 6.00 -4.48 -7.29
CA MET A 178 6.78 -4.21 -6.09
C MET A 178 6.06 -4.80 -4.88
N PRO A 179 6.67 -5.75 -4.14
CA PRO A 179 6.15 -6.18 -2.85
C PRO A 179 6.30 -5.06 -1.81
N CYS A 180 5.29 -4.84 -1.01
CA CYS A 180 5.31 -3.86 0.08
C CYS A 180 4.75 -4.45 1.38
N HIS A 181 4.68 -3.66 2.47
CA HIS A 181 4.23 -4.09 3.80
C HIS A 181 5.16 -5.12 4.46
N ASN A 182 6.44 -5.11 4.12
CA ASN A 182 7.47 -6.03 4.62
C ASN A 182 8.72 -5.27 5.08
N ALA A 183 9.66 -5.99 5.71
CA ALA A 183 11.03 -5.58 6.01
C ALA A 183 11.22 -4.34 6.91
N LYS A 184 10.17 -3.74 7.49
CA LYS A 184 10.30 -2.61 8.41
C LYS A 184 9.97 -2.97 9.85
N TYR A 185 8.91 -3.70 10.10
CA TYR A 185 8.45 -4.13 11.42
C TYR A 185 8.19 -5.63 11.46
N ALA A 186 8.21 -6.21 12.67
CA ALA A 186 7.71 -7.56 12.92
C ALA A 186 6.28 -7.46 13.47
N LEU A 187 5.29 -7.56 12.59
CA LEU A 187 3.87 -7.61 12.95
C LEU A 187 3.32 -9.05 12.89
N SER A 188 4.06 -9.96 12.26
CA SER A 188 3.72 -11.38 12.13
C SER A 188 4.86 -12.28 12.63
N ARG A 189 4.73 -13.60 12.42
CA ARG A 189 5.63 -14.62 12.96
C ARG A 189 6.61 -15.20 11.93
N HIS A 190 6.52 -14.81 10.67
CA HIS A 190 7.50 -15.19 9.64
C HIS A 190 8.83 -14.44 9.83
N VAL A 191 9.93 -14.99 9.34
CA VAL A 191 11.20 -14.26 9.30
C VAL A 191 11.09 -13.09 8.31
N TRP A 192 11.77 -11.98 8.58
CA TRP A 192 11.60 -10.73 7.82
C TRP A 192 11.97 -10.82 6.33
N THR A 193 12.81 -11.80 5.95
CA THR A 193 13.24 -12.04 4.56
C THR A 193 12.29 -12.93 3.78
N GLU A 194 11.42 -13.69 4.46
CA GLU A 194 10.52 -14.65 3.82
C GLU A 194 9.58 -14.02 2.80
N PRO A 195 8.88 -12.90 3.09
CA PRO A 195 8.00 -12.26 2.12
C PRO A 195 8.72 -11.90 0.83
N LEU A 196 9.84 -11.21 0.92
CA LEU A 196 10.63 -10.79 -0.25
C LEU A 196 11.11 -11.98 -1.10
N THR A 197 11.53 -13.07 -0.45
CA THR A 197 12.00 -14.28 -1.14
C THR A 197 10.83 -14.98 -1.83
N ALA A 198 9.71 -15.12 -1.13
CA ALA A 198 8.49 -15.73 -1.69
C ALA A 198 7.93 -14.91 -2.86
N ALA A 199 7.94 -13.58 -2.74
CA ALA A 199 7.51 -12.69 -3.82
C ALA A 199 8.33 -12.88 -5.10
N LEU A 200 9.68 -12.97 -4.97
CA LEU A 200 10.56 -13.25 -6.12
C LEU A 200 10.23 -14.58 -6.79
N ASP A 201 10.06 -15.64 -6.00
CA ASP A 201 9.81 -16.98 -6.54
C ASP A 201 8.42 -17.06 -7.21
N ASN A 202 7.41 -16.47 -6.58
CA ASN A 202 6.06 -16.38 -7.15
C ASN A 202 6.05 -15.61 -8.47
N ALA A 203 6.65 -14.42 -8.51
CA ALA A 203 6.69 -13.59 -9.71
C ALA A 203 7.48 -14.26 -10.86
N ARG A 204 8.60 -14.90 -10.56
CA ARG A 204 9.35 -15.73 -11.52
C ARG A 204 8.48 -16.83 -12.11
N SER A 205 7.68 -17.52 -11.27
CA SER A 205 6.80 -18.61 -11.71
C SER A 205 5.73 -18.16 -12.70
N VAL A 206 5.30 -16.91 -12.66
CA VAL A 206 4.33 -16.29 -13.57
C VAL A 206 4.97 -15.33 -14.58
N ARG A 207 6.30 -15.22 -14.58
CA ARG A 207 7.11 -14.40 -15.50
C ARG A 207 6.80 -12.90 -15.43
N ILE A 208 6.53 -12.38 -14.24
CA ILE A 208 6.34 -10.96 -13.98
C ILE A 208 7.62 -10.38 -13.37
N PRO A 209 8.20 -9.30 -13.93
CA PRO A 209 9.32 -8.59 -13.34
C PRO A 209 8.99 -8.06 -11.94
N VAL A 210 9.93 -8.22 -11.00
CA VAL A 210 9.81 -7.71 -9.62
C VAL A 210 10.85 -6.61 -9.40
N THR A 211 10.44 -5.54 -8.75
CA THR A 211 11.35 -4.53 -8.21
C THR A 211 11.33 -4.56 -6.69
N THR A 212 12.52 -4.55 -6.09
CA THR A 212 12.72 -4.62 -4.62
C THR A 212 13.74 -3.56 -4.20
N PRO A 213 13.37 -2.27 -4.25
CA PRO A 213 14.28 -1.20 -3.87
C PRO A 213 14.60 -1.28 -2.38
N LEU A 214 15.79 -0.83 -1.99
CA LEU A 214 16.05 -0.54 -0.57
C LEU A 214 15.03 0.47 -0.08
N ILE A 215 14.60 0.34 1.19
CA ILE A 215 13.73 1.32 1.84
C ILE A 215 14.37 2.70 1.67
N GLY A 216 13.63 3.64 1.10
CA GLY A 216 14.12 4.97 0.83
C GLY A 216 14.69 5.24 -0.55
N SER A 217 14.90 4.21 -1.35
CA SER A 217 15.37 4.38 -2.72
C SER A 217 14.26 4.88 -3.64
N ARG A 218 14.65 5.65 -4.64
CA ARG A 218 13.73 6.12 -5.70
C ARG A 218 13.52 5.04 -6.76
N ILE A 219 12.29 4.97 -7.27
CA ILE A 219 11.93 4.16 -8.43
C ILE A 219 11.55 5.10 -9.58
N ALA A 220 12.16 4.92 -10.75
CA ALA A 220 11.76 5.62 -11.95
C ALA A 220 10.58 4.86 -12.59
N LEU A 221 9.41 5.50 -12.71
CA LEU A 221 8.23 4.86 -13.32
C LEU A 221 8.42 4.51 -14.80
N ALA A 222 9.36 5.16 -15.49
CA ALA A 222 9.72 4.82 -16.87
C ALA A 222 10.42 3.45 -17.00
N ASP A 223 11.12 3.00 -15.94
CA ASP A 223 11.75 1.69 -15.86
C ASP A 223 11.78 1.20 -14.39
N PRO A 224 10.63 0.81 -13.83
CA PRO A 224 10.55 0.41 -12.43
C PRO A 224 11.33 -0.89 -12.16
N ALA A 225 11.54 -1.75 -13.16
CA ALA A 225 12.27 -3.00 -13.00
C ALA A 225 13.77 -2.78 -12.74
N ALA A 226 14.34 -1.65 -13.16
CA ALA A 226 15.76 -1.34 -12.94
C ALA A 226 16.14 -1.22 -11.45
N ALA A 227 15.19 -0.97 -10.55
CA ALA A 227 15.41 -0.92 -9.10
C ALA A 227 15.42 -2.31 -8.43
N GLY A 228 15.17 -3.38 -9.18
CA GLY A 228 15.08 -4.74 -8.65
C GLY A 228 16.47 -5.33 -8.34
N LYS A 229 16.90 -5.24 -7.08
CA LYS A 229 18.13 -5.88 -6.59
C LYS A 229 17.84 -6.67 -5.33
N ILE A 230 18.39 -7.89 -5.24
CA ILE A 230 18.37 -8.66 -3.98
C ILE A 230 19.38 -8.01 -3.03
N TRP A 231 18.90 -7.43 -1.95
CA TRP A 231 19.70 -6.73 -0.93
C TRP A 231 19.62 -7.39 0.44
N TRP A 232 18.76 -8.40 0.58
CA TRP A 232 18.64 -9.21 1.79
C TRP A 232 19.39 -10.53 1.64
N PRO A 233 19.80 -11.18 2.76
CA PRO A 233 20.45 -12.49 2.71
C PRO A 233 19.46 -13.53 2.16
N GLU A 234 19.92 -14.37 1.23
CA GLU A 234 19.10 -15.43 0.60
C GLU A 234 18.70 -16.56 1.59
N LYS A 235 19.40 -16.64 2.71
CA LYS A 235 19.08 -17.54 3.84
C LYS A 235 19.36 -16.81 5.15
N PRO A 236 18.51 -16.99 6.18
CA PRO A 236 18.78 -16.47 7.52
C PRO A 236 19.97 -17.12 8.17
#